data_f8641dc7eccb3b080d4cae8ef141009e
#
_entry.id   f8641dc7eccb3b080d4cae8ef141009e
#
_cell.length_a   1.000
_cell.length_b   1.000
_cell.length_c   1.000
_cell.angle_alpha   90.00
_cell.angle_beta   90.00
_cell.angle_gamma   90.00
#
_symmetry.space_group_name_H-M   'P 1'
#
loop_
_entity.id
_entity.type
_entity.pdbx_description
1 polymer ?
#
loop_
_entity_poly.entity_id
_entity_poly.type
_entity_poly.pdbx_seq_one_letter_code
_entity_poly.pdbx_strand_id
1 'polypeptide(L)'
;PVFERGSILTYDMLEQLKDYSEDLIPVLDNQNKLLGVITAQSLIDVVDEEMGEDYAKLAGLTAEEDLNEPLKQSMKKRLPWLFALLLLGLLVSVVVGAFEKVVAQLTLIMAFQSLILDMSGNVGTQSLAVTIRVLMDENLTFQKKLKLIGKEMRVGFFNGLLLGVLSFVMVGLYIMLFKHKTILFSFAISGCIGVSLMLAMLISSAVGTLIPLFFKKIKVDPAVASGPLITTVNDLVAVVTYYGMSWICLLYTS
;
A
#
# COMPACT_ATOMS: atom_id res chain seq x y z
N PRO A 1 18.63 20.88 26.67
CA PRO A 1 18.96 19.46 26.40
C PRO A 1 20.40 19.37 25.92
N VAL A 2 21.15 18.45 26.51
CA VAL A 2 22.53 18.15 26.09
C VAL A 2 22.44 17.06 25.03
N PHE A 3 22.89 17.35 23.81
CA PHE A 3 22.96 16.32 22.75
C PHE A 3 24.41 15.82 22.65
N GLU A 4 24.56 14.50 22.59
CA GLU A 4 25.87 13.88 22.46
C GLU A 4 26.53 14.21 21.12
N ARG A 5 27.85 14.32 21.16
CA ARG A 5 28.71 14.69 20.05
C ARG A 5 28.53 13.77 18.83
N GLY A 6 28.21 14.37 17.70
CA GLY A 6 28.23 13.69 16.40
C GLY A 6 26.97 12.93 16.04
N SER A 7 25.90 13.07 16.80
CA SER A 7 24.60 12.57 16.36
C SER A 7 24.04 13.46 15.26
N ILE A 8 23.82 12.87 14.11
CA ILE A 8 22.96 13.42 13.07
C ILE A 8 21.60 13.66 13.73
N LEU A 9 20.93 14.77 13.42
CA LEU A 9 19.56 14.99 13.84
C LEU A 9 18.72 13.80 13.35
N THR A 10 18.34 12.93 14.29
CA THR A 10 17.49 11.79 13.99
C THR A 10 16.03 12.16 14.22
N TYR A 11 15.10 11.45 13.59
CA TYR A 11 13.67 11.63 13.78
C TYR A 11 13.26 11.61 15.28
N ASP A 12 13.85 10.72 16.08
CA ASP A 12 13.62 10.63 17.52
C ASP A 12 14.04 11.93 18.27
N MET A 13 15.06 12.62 17.77
CA MET A 13 15.48 13.92 18.32
C MET A 13 14.52 15.04 17.89
N LEU A 14 14.04 15.01 16.65
CA LEU A 14 13.03 15.95 16.17
C LEU A 14 11.73 15.83 16.96
N GLU A 15 11.29 14.62 17.31
CA GLU A 15 10.10 14.40 18.13
C GLU A 15 10.25 14.99 19.54
N GLN A 16 11.44 14.88 20.15
CA GLN A 16 11.76 15.49 21.44
C GLN A 16 11.85 17.03 21.36
N LEU A 17 12.26 17.56 20.22
CA LEU A 17 12.38 19.01 20.00
C LEU A 17 11.07 19.68 19.60
N LYS A 18 10.08 18.92 19.16
CA LYS A 18 8.76 19.38 18.72
C LYS A 18 8.01 20.19 19.79
N ASP A 19 8.26 19.88 21.07
CA ASP A 19 7.64 20.56 22.22
C ASP A 19 8.43 21.80 22.70
N TYR A 20 9.59 22.08 22.10
CA TYR A 20 10.37 23.26 22.44
C TYR A 20 9.89 24.46 21.60
N SER A 21 9.40 25.50 22.32
CA SER A 21 8.93 26.75 21.72
C SER A 21 10.03 27.80 21.54
N GLU A 22 11.29 27.40 21.72
CA GLU A 22 12.44 28.32 21.64
C GLU A 22 12.98 28.41 20.22
N ASP A 23 13.30 29.60 19.74
CA ASP A 23 13.83 29.87 18.41
C ASP A 23 15.24 29.29 18.16
N LEU A 24 15.97 29.02 19.25
CA LEU A 24 17.36 28.57 19.23
C LEU A 24 17.60 27.50 20.29
N ILE A 25 18.12 26.33 19.89
CA ILE A 25 18.49 25.26 20.81
C ILE A 25 20.01 25.13 20.84
N PRO A 26 20.68 25.43 21.98
CA PRO A 26 22.14 25.29 22.07
C PRO A 26 22.55 23.83 22.13
N VAL A 27 23.55 23.47 21.33
CA VAL A 27 24.20 22.14 21.33
C VAL A 27 25.51 22.26 22.11
N LEU A 28 25.63 21.49 23.18
CA LEU A 28 26.80 21.48 24.04
C LEU A 28 27.56 20.15 23.94
N ASP A 29 28.88 20.22 24.15
CA ASP A 29 29.70 19.00 24.31
C ASP A 29 29.59 18.49 25.78
N ASN A 30 30.24 17.32 26.05
CA ASN A 30 30.25 16.71 27.37
C ASN A 30 30.97 17.55 28.42
N GLN A 31 31.62 18.65 28.03
CA GLN A 31 32.29 19.62 28.91
C GLN A 31 31.49 20.93 29.07
N ASN A 32 30.21 20.96 28.64
CA ASN A 32 29.34 22.13 28.60
C ASN A 32 29.85 23.26 27.70
N LYS A 33 30.69 22.98 26.73
CA LYS A 33 31.16 23.96 25.75
C LYS A 33 30.18 23.99 24.56
N LEU A 34 29.82 25.19 24.14
CA LEU A 34 28.92 25.40 23.00
C LEU A 34 29.57 24.89 21.72
N LEU A 35 28.96 23.92 21.05
CA LEU A 35 29.35 23.38 19.73
C LEU A 35 28.65 24.14 18.59
N GLY A 36 27.40 24.56 18.81
CA GLY A 36 26.59 25.26 17.86
C GLY A 36 25.18 25.50 18.34
N VAL A 37 24.31 25.94 17.47
CA VAL A 37 22.89 26.14 17.75
C VAL A 37 22.07 25.49 16.64
N ILE A 38 20.96 24.88 17.02
CA ILE A 38 19.93 24.41 16.10
C ILE A 38 18.87 25.50 16.05
N THR A 39 18.59 26.02 14.87
CA THR A 39 17.55 27.03 14.64
C THR A 39 16.23 26.35 14.27
N ALA A 40 15.10 27.03 14.46
CA ALA A 40 13.82 26.57 13.96
C ALA A 40 13.86 26.30 12.45
N GLN A 41 14.59 27.14 11.68
CA GLN A 41 14.79 26.95 10.23
C GLN A 41 15.52 25.65 9.94
N SER A 42 16.61 25.33 10.65
CA SER A 42 17.34 24.06 10.47
C SER A 42 16.48 22.83 10.75
N LEU A 43 15.55 22.94 11.71
CA LEU A 43 14.59 21.84 11.99
C LEU A 43 13.58 21.67 10.85
N ILE A 44 13.07 22.77 10.31
CA ILE A 44 12.15 22.75 9.16
C ILE A 44 12.84 22.13 7.96
N ASP A 45 14.08 22.53 7.65
CA ASP A 45 14.82 22.01 6.50
C ASP A 45 15.03 20.49 6.60
N VAL A 46 15.37 19.95 7.79
CA VAL A 46 15.54 18.51 8.02
C VAL A 46 14.20 17.76 7.89
N VAL A 47 13.11 18.34 8.44
CA VAL A 47 11.76 17.72 8.29
C VAL A 47 11.33 17.69 6.84
N ASP A 48 11.59 18.75 6.07
CA ASP A 48 11.26 18.83 4.65
C ASP A 48 12.03 17.78 3.83
N GLU A 49 13.34 17.63 4.11
CA GLU A 49 14.20 16.60 3.48
C GLU A 49 13.70 15.18 3.82
N GLU A 50 13.39 14.86 5.09
CA GLU A 50 12.84 13.56 5.47
C GLU A 50 11.47 13.29 4.84
N MET A 51 10.59 14.29 4.80
CA MET A 51 9.28 14.14 4.12
C MET A 51 9.44 13.88 2.62
N GLY A 52 10.40 14.53 1.96
CA GLY A 52 10.73 14.28 0.57
C GLY A 52 11.25 12.87 0.34
N GLU A 53 12.17 12.38 1.18
CA GLU A 53 12.66 11.00 1.12
C GLU A 53 11.53 9.97 1.32
N ASP A 54 10.66 10.17 2.30
CA ASP A 54 9.55 9.27 2.56
C ASP A 54 8.56 9.25 1.39
N TYR A 55 8.30 10.41 0.79
CA TYR A 55 7.47 10.52 -0.42
C TYR A 55 8.10 9.76 -1.60
N ALA A 56 9.41 9.90 -1.80
CA ALA A 56 10.15 9.17 -2.83
C ALA A 56 10.08 7.64 -2.59
N LYS A 57 10.29 7.18 -1.36
CA LYS A 57 10.18 5.76 -0.98
C LYS A 57 8.77 5.22 -1.21
N LEU A 58 7.72 5.98 -0.85
CA LEU A 58 6.33 5.60 -1.11
C LEU A 58 6.03 5.44 -2.60
N ALA A 59 6.68 6.22 -3.45
CA ALA A 59 6.59 6.08 -4.90
C ALA A 59 7.44 4.93 -5.47
N GLY A 60 8.24 4.26 -4.64
CA GLY A 60 9.16 3.18 -5.05
C GLY A 60 10.48 3.68 -5.62
N LEU A 61 10.90 4.89 -5.27
CA LEU A 61 12.22 5.43 -5.59
C LEU A 61 13.23 5.07 -4.49
N THR A 62 14.50 4.97 -4.84
CA THR A 62 15.58 4.71 -3.88
C THR A 62 16.10 5.98 -3.19
N ALA A 63 15.82 7.16 -3.77
CA ALA A 63 16.15 8.48 -3.24
C ALA A 63 15.33 9.55 -3.99
N GLU A 64 15.31 10.77 -3.46
CA GLU A 64 14.73 11.92 -4.13
C GLU A 64 15.35 12.16 -5.52
N GLU A 65 14.56 12.73 -6.41
CA GLU A 65 14.93 13.04 -7.79
C GLU A 65 14.68 14.52 -8.09
N ASP A 66 15.67 15.20 -8.64
CA ASP A 66 15.58 16.60 -9.05
C ASP A 66 15.29 16.72 -10.55
N LEU A 67 14.61 17.81 -10.94
CA LEU A 67 14.26 18.12 -12.33
C LEU A 67 15.48 18.17 -13.25
N ASN A 68 16.63 18.66 -12.75
CA ASN A 68 17.86 18.83 -13.53
C ASN A 68 18.80 17.62 -13.48
N GLU A 69 18.35 16.52 -12.88
CA GLU A 69 19.16 15.32 -12.72
C GLU A 69 19.43 14.64 -14.08
N PRO A 70 20.66 14.19 -14.36
CA PRO A 70 20.99 13.49 -15.60
C PRO A 70 20.18 12.17 -15.71
N LEU A 71 19.64 11.86 -16.91
CA LEU A 71 18.83 10.68 -17.21
C LEU A 71 19.43 9.39 -16.63
N LYS A 72 20.74 9.20 -16.75
CA LYS A 72 21.42 8.00 -16.25
C LYS A 72 21.30 7.83 -14.73
N GLN A 73 21.29 8.93 -14.00
CA GLN A 73 21.18 8.95 -12.54
C GLN A 73 19.75 8.66 -12.12
N SER A 74 18.75 9.28 -12.75
CA SER A 74 17.33 8.99 -12.55
C SER A 74 17.00 7.51 -12.83
N MET A 75 17.50 6.96 -13.94
CA MET A 75 17.34 5.53 -14.24
C MET A 75 17.95 4.64 -13.15
N LYS A 76 19.12 4.98 -12.63
CA LYS A 76 19.80 4.20 -11.59
C LYS A 76 19.02 4.19 -10.29
N LYS A 77 18.28 5.25 -9.96
CA LYS A 77 17.41 5.35 -8.78
C LYS A 77 16.13 4.53 -8.94
N ARG A 78 15.59 4.38 -10.14
CA ARG A 78 14.32 3.71 -10.44
C ARG A 78 14.46 2.22 -10.79
N LEU A 79 15.46 1.86 -11.58
CA LEU A 79 15.62 0.52 -12.15
C LEU A 79 15.68 -0.62 -11.12
N PRO A 80 16.38 -0.52 -9.99
CA PRO A 80 16.44 -1.61 -9.01
C PRO A 80 15.06 -2.00 -8.51
N TRP A 81 14.22 -1.02 -8.23
CA TRP A 81 12.86 -1.25 -7.75
C TRP A 81 11.93 -1.79 -8.84
N LEU A 82 12.01 -1.21 -10.05
CA LEU A 82 11.25 -1.71 -11.21
C LEU A 82 11.62 -3.14 -11.57
N PHE A 83 12.88 -3.54 -11.42
CA PHE A 83 13.32 -4.91 -11.64
C PHE A 83 12.72 -5.88 -10.59
N ALA A 84 12.72 -5.49 -9.32
CA ALA A 84 12.06 -6.27 -8.28
C ALA A 84 10.55 -6.45 -8.54
N LEU A 85 9.87 -5.36 -8.94
CA LEU A 85 8.45 -5.41 -9.30
C LEU A 85 8.19 -6.26 -10.56
N LEU A 86 9.10 -6.25 -11.54
CA LEU A 86 9.02 -7.14 -12.72
C LEU A 86 9.04 -8.60 -12.31
N LEU A 87 9.94 -8.99 -11.40
CA LEU A 87 10.02 -10.37 -10.90
C LEU A 87 8.74 -10.77 -10.12
N LEU A 88 8.22 -9.87 -9.30
CA LEU A 88 6.94 -10.09 -8.59
C LEU A 88 5.78 -10.19 -9.57
N GLY A 89 5.74 -9.37 -10.62
CA GLY A 89 4.72 -9.43 -11.67
C GLY A 89 4.76 -10.74 -12.47
N LEU A 90 5.96 -11.29 -12.71
CA LEU A 90 6.11 -12.63 -13.30
C LEU A 90 5.52 -13.71 -12.38
N LEU A 91 5.72 -13.61 -11.07
CA LEU A 91 5.12 -14.53 -10.11
C LEU A 91 3.58 -14.46 -10.15
N VAL A 92 3.00 -13.26 -10.20
CA VAL A 92 1.54 -13.08 -10.39
C VAL A 92 1.08 -13.75 -11.68
N SER A 93 1.81 -13.58 -12.78
CA SER A 93 1.49 -14.23 -14.08
C SER A 93 1.50 -15.75 -14.01
N VAL A 94 2.45 -16.35 -13.28
CA VAL A 94 2.48 -17.81 -13.05
C VAL A 94 1.24 -18.28 -12.27
N VAL A 95 0.82 -17.50 -11.26
CA VAL A 95 -0.39 -17.82 -10.49
C VAL A 95 -1.64 -17.70 -11.34
N VAL A 96 -1.75 -16.68 -12.21
CA VAL A 96 -2.86 -16.58 -13.20
C VAL A 96 -2.90 -17.83 -14.09
N GLY A 97 -1.73 -18.28 -14.57
CA GLY A 97 -1.63 -19.51 -15.39
C GLY A 97 -2.13 -20.76 -14.68
N ALA A 98 -2.00 -20.86 -13.36
CA ALA A 98 -2.54 -21.97 -12.58
C ALA A 98 -4.09 -22.07 -12.66
N PHE A 99 -4.77 -20.96 -12.94
CA PHE A 99 -6.23 -20.89 -13.12
C PHE A 99 -6.68 -20.97 -14.60
N GLU A 100 -5.80 -21.35 -15.53
CA GLU A 100 -6.08 -21.38 -16.98
C GLU A 100 -7.38 -22.12 -17.33
N LYS A 101 -7.67 -23.25 -16.65
CA LYS A 101 -8.91 -24.02 -16.87
C LYS A 101 -10.18 -23.25 -16.51
N VAL A 102 -10.14 -22.45 -15.46
CA VAL A 102 -11.26 -21.60 -15.03
C VAL A 102 -11.45 -20.46 -16.02
N VAL A 103 -10.35 -19.85 -16.40
CA VAL A 103 -10.30 -18.74 -17.36
C VAL A 103 -10.84 -19.15 -18.73
N ALA A 104 -10.46 -20.34 -19.23
CA ALA A 104 -10.91 -20.85 -20.51
C ALA A 104 -12.42 -21.11 -20.58
N GLN A 105 -13.04 -21.48 -19.45
CA GLN A 105 -14.48 -21.77 -19.38
C GLN A 105 -15.35 -20.50 -19.24
N LEU A 106 -14.81 -19.44 -18.65
CA LEU A 106 -15.57 -18.21 -18.34
C LEU A 106 -14.86 -16.96 -18.86
N THR A 107 -14.83 -16.78 -20.18
CA THR A 107 -14.21 -15.61 -20.83
C THR A 107 -14.72 -14.25 -20.28
N LEU A 108 -15.99 -14.21 -19.81
CA LEU A 108 -16.55 -13.01 -19.20
C LEU A 108 -15.87 -12.66 -17.87
N ILE A 109 -15.40 -13.65 -17.11
CA ILE A 109 -14.65 -13.42 -15.86
C ILE A 109 -13.34 -12.68 -16.15
N MET A 110 -12.63 -13.06 -17.21
CA MET A 110 -11.40 -12.35 -17.60
C MET A 110 -11.64 -10.86 -17.88
N ALA A 111 -12.78 -10.51 -18.47
CA ALA A 111 -13.09 -9.12 -18.81
C ALA A 111 -13.20 -8.20 -17.59
N PHE A 112 -13.51 -8.74 -16.42
CA PHE A 112 -13.65 -7.97 -15.18
C PHE A 112 -12.49 -8.16 -14.20
N GLN A 113 -11.44 -8.91 -14.58
CA GLN A 113 -10.24 -9.09 -13.76
C GLN A 113 -9.62 -7.75 -13.36
N SER A 114 -9.44 -6.85 -14.33
CA SER A 114 -8.82 -5.54 -14.07
C SER A 114 -9.58 -4.71 -13.04
N LEU A 115 -10.91 -4.81 -12.99
CA LEU A 115 -11.73 -4.14 -11.97
C LEU A 115 -11.35 -4.61 -10.56
N ILE A 116 -11.17 -5.92 -10.37
CA ILE A 116 -10.85 -6.49 -9.06
C ILE A 116 -9.41 -6.13 -8.64
N LEU A 117 -8.45 -6.24 -9.57
CA LEU A 117 -7.06 -5.91 -9.32
C LEU A 117 -6.90 -4.43 -8.97
N ASP A 118 -7.49 -3.53 -9.76
CA ASP A 118 -7.42 -2.09 -9.54
C ASP A 118 -7.99 -1.69 -8.18
N MET A 119 -9.20 -2.14 -7.85
CA MET A 119 -9.81 -1.81 -6.55
C MET A 119 -9.04 -2.40 -5.36
N SER A 120 -8.52 -3.61 -5.50
CA SER A 120 -7.67 -4.27 -4.53
C SER A 120 -6.36 -3.51 -4.28
N GLY A 121 -5.66 -3.11 -5.34
CA GLY A 121 -4.45 -2.30 -5.28
C GLY A 121 -4.70 -0.95 -4.60
N ASN A 122 -5.76 -0.26 -5.00
CA ASN A 122 -6.11 1.06 -4.47
C ASN A 122 -6.44 1.03 -2.97
N VAL A 123 -7.26 0.09 -2.51
CA VAL A 123 -7.58 0.00 -1.08
C VAL A 123 -6.35 -0.38 -0.24
N GLY A 124 -5.48 -1.22 -0.78
CA GLY A 124 -4.23 -1.59 -0.12
C GLY A 124 -3.28 -0.42 0.03
N THR A 125 -3.12 0.42 -1.00
CA THR A 125 -2.29 1.63 -0.91
C THR A 125 -2.89 2.69 0.02
N GLN A 126 -4.22 2.79 0.11
CA GLN A 126 -4.88 3.65 1.11
C GLN A 126 -4.58 3.17 2.54
N SER A 127 -4.71 1.87 2.82
CA SER A 127 -4.38 1.30 4.14
C SER A 127 -2.88 1.40 4.45
N LEU A 128 -2.00 1.28 3.43
CA LEU A 128 -0.56 1.55 3.55
C LEU A 128 -0.31 2.97 4.03
N ALA A 129 -0.86 3.97 3.34
CA ALA A 129 -0.64 5.38 3.65
C ALA A 129 -1.09 5.73 5.08
N VAL A 130 -2.28 5.24 5.50
CA VAL A 130 -2.77 5.40 6.88
C VAL A 130 -1.83 4.74 7.88
N THR A 131 -1.34 3.54 7.57
CA THR A 131 -0.48 2.78 8.49
C THR A 131 0.89 3.45 8.65
N ILE A 132 1.53 3.90 7.56
CA ILE A 132 2.79 4.63 7.61
C ILE A 132 2.62 5.89 8.45
N ARG A 133 1.57 6.69 8.19
CA ARG A 133 1.28 7.89 8.96
C ARG A 133 1.20 7.63 10.47
N VAL A 134 0.47 6.57 10.87
CA VAL A 134 0.34 6.18 12.28
C VAL A 134 1.66 5.67 12.87
N LEU A 135 2.50 5.01 12.05
CA LEU A 135 3.81 4.51 12.49
C LEU A 135 4.85 5.62 12.69
N MET A 136 4.69 6.76 12.00
CA MET A 136 5.53 7.95 12.18
C MET A 136 5.20 8.70 13.46
N ASP A 137 3.91 8.79 13.84
CA ASP A 137 3.47 9.61 14.97
C ASP A 137 3.58 8.91 16.34
N GLU A 138 3.69 7.57 16.41
CA GLU A 138 3.57 6.85 17.68
C GLU A 138 4.42 5.58 17.81
N ASN A 139 5.03 5.40 18.97
CA ASN A 139 5.50 4.09 19.41
C ASN A 139 4.30 3.18 19.74
N LEU A 140 3.85 2.41 18.75
CA LEU A 140 2.63 1.62 18.85
C LEU A 140 2.80 0.41 19.77
N THR A 141 2.00 0.34 20.83
CA THR A 141 1.83 -0.87 21.62
C THR A 141 1.16 -1.97 20.78
N PHE A 142 1.31 -3.23 21.17
CA PHE A 142 0.68 -4.37 20.47
C PHE A 142 -0.83 -4.20 20.33
N GLN A 143 -1.51 -3.70 21.37
CA GLN A 143 -2.95 -3.45 21.34
C GLN A 143 -3.34 -2.37 20.32
N LYS A 144 -2.57 -1.28 20.21
CA LYS A 144 -2.80 -0.24 19.19
C LYS A 144 -2.61 -0.78 17.78
N LYS A 145 -1.61 -1.68 17.55
CA LYS A 145 -1.42 -2.35 16.25
C LYS A 145 -2.62 -3.21 15.86
N LEU A 146 -3.15 -4.02 16.79
CA LEU A 146 -4.35 -4.83 16.54
C LEU A 146 -5.57 -3.96 16.27
N LYS A 147 -5.72 -2.84 17.00
CA LYS A 147 -6.80 -1.88 16.76
C LYS A 147 -6.70 -1.24 15.38
N LEU A 148 -5.49 -0.90 14.92
CA LEU A 148 -5.26 -0.36 13.59
C LEU A 148 -5.64 -1.38 12.50
N ILE A 149 -5.13 -2.61 12.59
CA ILE A 149 -5.48 -3.70 11.66
C ILE A 149 -7.00 -3.89 11.61
N GLY A 150 -7.65 -4.01 12.77
CA GLY A 150 -9.10 -4.19 12.85
C GLY A 150 -9.89 -3.00 12.29
N LYS A 151 -9.38 -1.77 12.42
CA LYS A 151 -9.98 -0.58 11.83
C LYS A 151 -9.89 -0.62 10.30
N GLU A 152 -8.70 -0.83 9.75
CA GLU A 152 -8.48 -0.87 8.31
C GLU A 152 -9.24 -2.01 7.64
N MET A 153 -9.27 -3.21 8.26
CA MET A 153 -10.08 -4.32 7.77
C MET A 153 -11.58 -3.98 7.73
N ARG A 154 -12.11 -3.28 8.73
CA ARG A 154 -13.52 -2.84 8.70
C ARG A 154 -13.77 -1.84 7.58
N VAL A 155 -12.86 -0.89 7.38
CA VAL A 155 -12.94 0.07 6.26
C VAL A 155 -12.93 -0.68 4.93
N GLY A 156 -11.98 -1.62 4.74
CA GLY A 156 -11.90 -2.47 3.54
C GLY A 156 -13.17 -3.29 3.33
N PHE A 157 -13.75 -3.86 4.40
CA PHE A 157 -15.00 -4.63 4.33
C PHE A 157 -16.18 -3.77 3.89
N PHE A 158 -16.42 -2.63 4.54
CA PHE A 158 -17.58 -1.79 4.22
C PHE A 158 -17.46 -1.13 2.85
N ASN A 159 -16.27 -0.67 2.46
CA ASN A 159 -16.01 -0.18 1.12
C ASN A 159 -16.21 -1.30 0.08
N GLY A 160 -15.68 -2.50 0.35
CA GLY A 160 -15.85 -3.66 -0.49
C GLY A 160 -17.29 -4.12 -0.61
N LEU A 161 -18.08 -4.06 0.45
CA LEU A 161 -19.51 -4.35 0.43
C LEU A 161 -20.28 -3.34 -0.43
N LEU A 162 -20.03 -2.05 -0.23
CA LEU A 162 -20.69 -0.98 -0.99
C LEU A 162 -20.37 -1.09 -2.49
N LEU A 163 -19.09 -1.21 -2.82
CA LEU A 163 -18.63 -1.33 -4.22
C LEU A 163 -18.99 -2.68 -4.83
N GLY A 164 -19.03 -3.75 -4.03
CA GLY A 164 -19.47 -5.07 -4.45
C GLY A 164 -20.94 -5.08 -4.85
N VAL A 165 -21.81 -4.43 -4.08
CA VAL A 165 -23.23 -4.27 -4.42
C VAL A 165 -23.40 -3.38 -5.65
N LEU A 166 -22.67 -2.28 -5.73
CA LEU A 166 -22.68 -1.41 -6.91
C LEU A 166 -22.22 -2.18 -8.17
N SER A 167 -21.13 -2.91 -8.06
CA SER A 167 -20.60 -3.78 -9.14
C SER A 167 -21.60 -4.85 -9.55
N PHE A 168 -22.27 -5.48 -8.58
CA PHE A 168 -23.33 -6.47 -8.87
C PHE A 168 -24.40 -5.90 -9.78
N VAL A 169 -24.88 -4.71 -9.49
CA VAL A 169 -25.93 -4.04 -10.32
C VAL A 169 -25.37 -3.61 -11.66
N MET A 170 -24.25 -2.87 -11.67
CA MET A 170 -23.70 -2.30 -12.91
C MET A 170 -23.22 -3.37 -13.88
N VAL A 171 -22.45 -4.36 -13.40
CA VAL A 171 -21.92 -5.44 -14.23
C VAL A 171 -23.06 -6.36 -14.67
N GLY A 172 -24.03 -6.64 -13.80
CA GLY A 172 -25.21 -7.44 -14.18
C GLY A 172 -26.00 -6.79 -15.31
N LEU A 173 -26.28 -5.51 -15.23
CA LEU A 173 -26.94 -4.73 -16.28
C LEU A 173 -26.08 -4.68 -17.55
N TYR A 174 -24.77 -4.47 -17.42
CA TYR A 174 -23.86 -4.48 -18.57
C TYR A 174 -23.89 -5.81 -19.33
N ILE A 175 -23.78 -6.94 -18.62
CA ILE A 175 -23.82 -8.27 -19.24
C ILE A 175 -25.18 -8.52 -19.89
N MET A 176 -26.27 -8.15 -19.22
CA MET A 176 -27.62 -8.34 -19.75
C MET A 176 -27.85 -7.51 -21.02
N LEU A 177 -27.53 -6.21 -21.01
CA LEU A 177 -27.85 -5.29 -22.08
C LEU A 177 -26.88 -5.37 -23.27
N PHE A 178 -25.59 -5.46 -23.00
CA PHE A 178 -24.56 -5.39 -24.05
C PHE A 178 -24.03 -6.75 -24.50
N LYS A 179 -24.09 -7.78 -23.65
CA LYS A 179 -23.70 -9.15 -24.01
C LYS A 179 -24.90 -10.05 -24.33
N HIS A 180 -26.13 -9.51 -24.24
CA HIS A 180 -27.38 -10.19 -24.56
C HIS A 180 -27.53 -11.56 -23.87
N LYS A 181 -27.07 -11.66 -22.61
CA LYS A 181 -27.22 -12.88 -21.79
C LYS A 181 -28.50 -12.86 -20.98
N THR A 182 -28.95 -14.05 -20.56
CA THR A 182 -30.13 -14.17 -19.70
C THR A 182 -29.94 -13.44 -18.38
N ILE A 183 -31.04 -12.98 -17.78
CA ILE A 183 -31.02 -12.26 -16.50
C ILE A 183 -30.32 -13.09 -15.43
N LEU A 184 -30.70 -14.39 -15.30
CA LEU A 184 -30.14 -15.28 -14.29
C LEU A 184 -28.62 -15.43 -14.44
N PHE A 185 -28.13 -15.65 -15.66
CA PHE A 185 -26.69 -15.78 -15.94
C PHE A 185 -25.93 -14.47 -15.65
N SER A 186 -26.48 -13.33 -16.08
CA SER A 186 -25.86 -12.01 -15.89
C SER A 186 -25.69 -11.68 -14.42
N PHE A 187 -26.73 -11.88 -13.61
CA PHE A 187 -26.68 -11.60 -12.18
C PHE A 187 -25.95 -12.67 -11.36
N ALA A 188 -25.87 -13.91 -11.82
CA ALA A 188 -25.02 -14.94 -11.19
C ALA A 188 -23.53 -14.57 -11.34
N ILE A 189 -23.08 -14.20 -12.56
CA ILE A 189 -21.69 -13.77 -12.78
C ILE A 189 -21.38 -12.49 -12.03
N SER A 190 -22.24 -11.48 -12.10
CA SER A 190 -22.01 -10.22 -11.39
C SER A 190 -22.02 -10.40 -9.88
N GLY A 191 -22.79 -11.34 -9.34
CA GLY A 191 -22.76 -11.71 -7.94
C GLY A 191 -21.39 -12.31 -7.52
N CYS A 192 -20.86 -13.22 -8.34
CA CYS A 192 -19.51 -13.74 -8.14
C CYS A 192 -18.45 -12.63 -8.16
N ILE A 193 -18.54 -11.68 -9.09
CA ILE A 193 -17.65 -10.53 -9.19
C ILE A 193 -17.78 -9.63 -7.94
N GLY A 194 -18.99 -9.30 -7.52
CA GLY A 194 -19.24 -8.45 -6.36
C GLY A 194 -18.72 -9.04 -5.05
N VAL A 195 -18.93 -10.35 -4.82
CA VAL A 195 -18.39 -11.05 -3.64
C VAL A 195 -16.87 -11.12 -3.69
N SER A 196 -16.30 -11.42 -4.87
CA SER A 196 -14.84 -11.45 -5.05
C SER A 196 -14.22 -10.08 -4.76
N LEU A 197 -14.86 -9.00 -5.23
CA LEU A 197 -14.42 -7.62 -4.99
C LEU A 197 -14.41 -7.31 -3.49
N MET A 198 -15.49 -7.64 -2.79
CA MET A 198 -15.60 -7.43 -1.33
C MET A 198 -14.49 -8.18 -0.57
N LEU A 199 -14.26 -9.44 -0.90
CA LEU A 199 -13.23 -10.26 -0.25
C LEU A 199 -11.82 -9.78 -0.59
N ALA A 200 -11.55 -9.44 -1.85
CA ALA A 200 -10.26 -8.92 -2.27
C ALA A 200 -9.94 -7.60 -1.55
N MET A 201 -10.88 -6.65 -1.47
CA MET A 201 -10.69 -5.39 -0.77
C MET A 201 -10.47 -5.57 0.73
N LEU A 202 -11.19 -6.49 1.39
CA LEU A 202 -10.98 -6.83 2.80
C LEU A 202 -9.56 -7.34 3.06
N ILE A 203 -9.11 -8.31 2.26
CA ILE A 203 -7.78 -8.94 2.42
C ILE A 203 -6.68 -7.92 2.06
N SER A 204 -6.85 -7.15 0.99
CA SER A 204 -5.89 -6.14 0.55
C SER A 204 -5.71 -5.00 1.55
N SER A 205 -6.78 -4.60 2.24
CA SER A 205 -6.68 -3.64 3.34
C SER A 205 -5.85 -4.19 4.51
N ALA A 206 -6.04 -5.48 4.84
CA ALA A 206 -5.21 -6.15 5.84
C ALA A 206 -3.75 -6.22 5.41
N VAL A 207 -3.46 -6.59 4.16
CA VAL A 207 -2.10 -6.68 3.60
C VAL A 207 -1.42 -5.31 3.61
N GLY A 208 -2.12 -4.25 3.16
CA GLY A 208 -1.61 -2.87 3.18
C GLY A 208 -1.26 -2.36 4.57
N THR A 209 -1.89 -2.92 5.63
CA THR A 209 -1.57 -2.61 7.01
C THR A 209 -0.47 -3.51 7.59
N LEU A 210 -0.50 -4.81 7.28
CA LEU A 210 0.41 -5.79 7.88
C LEU A 210 1.84 -5.66 7.36
N ILE A 211 2.03 -5.34 6.07
CA ILE A 211 3.37 -5.26 5.47
C ILE A 211 4.22 -4.14 6.11
N PRO A 212 3.78 -2.89 6.24
CA PRO A 212 4.58 -1.86 6.90
C PRO A 212 4.79 -2.13 8.40
N LEU A 213 3.83 -2.74 9.09
CA LEU A 213 4.01 -3.19 10.47
C LEU A 213 5.07 -4.27 10.59
N PHE A 214 5.14 -5.19 9.63
CA PHE A 214 6.18 -6.21 9.56
C PHE A 214 7.56 -5.60 9.30
N PHE A 215 7.67 -4.63 8.37
CA PHE A 215 8.94 -3.95 8.09
C PHE A 215 9.45 -3.20 9.32
N LYS A 216 8.59 -2.47 10.03
CA LYS A 216 8.97 -1.85 11.31
C LYS A 216 9.45 -2.88 12.35
N LYS A 217 8.84 -4.07 12.40
CA LYS A 217 9.24 -5.14 13.32
C LYS A 217 10.65 -5.68 13.03
N ILE A 218 11.03 -5.80 11.76
CA ILE A 218 12.38 -6.24 11.34
C ILE A 218 13.38 -5.08 11.23
N LYS A 219 13.01 -3.89 11.74
CA LYS A 219 13.83 -2.66 11.71
C LYS A 219 14.17 -2.18 10.29
N VAL A 220 13.33 -2.46 9.34
CA VAL A 220 13.35 -1.86 7.99
C VAL A 220 12.37 -0.69 8.01
N ASP A 221 12.74 0.38 7.32
CA ASP A 221 11.87 1.56 7.19
C ASP A 221 10.52 1.17 6.57
N PRO A 222 9.39 1.45 7.26
CA PRO A 222 8.05 1.14 6.76
C PRO A 222 7.72 1.79 5.42
N ALA A 223 8.32 2.95 5.10
CA ALA A 223 8.10 3.65 3.83
C ALA A 223 8.61 2.86 2.62
N VAL A 224 9.56 1.93 2.82
CA VAL A 224 10.01 0.97 1.79
C VAL A 224 8.88 0.03 1.36
N ALA A 225 7.84 -0.16 2.19
CA ALA A 225 6.60 -0.85 1.79
C ALA A 225 5.80 0.00 0.80
N SER A 226 6.43 0.41 -0.30
CA SER A 226 5.92 1.37 -1.28
C SER A 226 4.56 1.02 -1.89
N GLY A 227 3.86 2.01 -2.42
CA GLY A 227 2.62 1.82 -3.16
C GLY A 227 2.73 0.74 -4.24
N PRO A 228 3.73 0.78 -5.14
CA PRO A 228 3.94 -0.25 -6.17
C PRO A 228 4.14 -1.66 -5.62
N LEU A 229 4.86 -1.84 -4.51
CA LEU A 229 5.02 -3.14 -3.86
C LEU A 229 3.67 -3.66 -3.35
N ILE A 230 2.95 -2.82 -2.61
CA ILE A 230 1.63 -3.18 -2.07
C ILE A 230 0.65 -3.51 -3.20
N THR A 231 0.64 -2.73 -4.28
CA THR A 231 -0.20 -3.01 -5.45
C THR A 231 0.10 -4.39 -6.03
N THR A 232 1.37 -4.73 -6.25
CA THR A 232 1.76 -6.03 -6.82
C THR A 232 1.41 -7.20 -5.91
N VAL A 233 1.57 -7.05 -4.58
CA VAL A 233 1.14 -8.09 -3.62
C VAL A 233 -0.38 -8.21 -3.61
N ASN A 234 -1.10 -7.10 -3.70
CA ASN A 234 -2.56 -7.11 -3.76
C ASN A 234 -3.09 -7.66 -5.09
N ASP A 235 -2.36 -7.52 -6.20
CA ASP A 235 -2.69 -8.19 -7.45
C ASP A 235 -2.69 -9.72 -7.28
N LEU A 236 -1.71 -10.27 -6.56
CA LEU A 236 -1.68 -11.69 -6.22
C LEU A 236 -2.89 -12.09 -5.38
N VAL A 237 -3.21 -11.31 -4.33
CA VAL A 237 -4.41 -11.53 -3.49
C VAL A 237 -5.68 -11.49 -4.33
N ALA A 238 -5.81 -10.48 -5.20
CA ALA A 238 -6.97 -10.29 -6.06
C ALA A 238 -7.16 -11.46 -7.05
N VAL A 239 -6.07 -11.90 -7.69
CA VAL A 239 -6.08 -13.05 -8.61
C VAL A 239 -6.54 -14.32 -7.90
N VAL A 240 -5.93 -14.67 -6.77
CA VAL A 240 -6.27 -15.87 -6.01
C VAL A 240 -7.71 -15.81 -5.52
N THR A 241 -8.16 -14.67 -4.99
CA THR A 241 -9.52 -14.48 -4.51
C THR A 241 -10.52 -14.56 -5.64
N TYR A 242 -10.28 -13.86 -6.75
CA TYR A 242 -11.21 -13.76 -7.87
C TYR A 242 -11.36 -15.10 -8.61
N TYR A 243 -10.26 -15.70 -9.00
CA TYR A 243 -10.32 -16.97 -9.72
C TYR A 243 -10.67 -18.15 -8.79
N GLY A 244 -10.28 -18.09 -7.52
CA GLY A 244 -10.72 -19.07 -6.52
C GLY A 244 -12.24 -19.05 -6.33
N MET A 245 -12.84 -17.86 -6.17
CA MET A 245 -14.30 -17.71 -6.10
C MET A 245 -14.99 -18.14 -7.40
N SER A 246 -14.42 -17.78 -8.54
CA SER A 246 -14.94 -18.18 -9.84
C SER A 246 -14.91 -19.70 -10.04
N TRP A 247 -13.87 -20.37 -9.56
CA TRP A 247 -13.79 -21.83 -9.56
C TRP A 247 -14.88 -22.46 -8.69
N ILE A 248 -15.08 -21.94 -7.50
CA ILE A 248 -16.18 -22.40 -6.61
C ILE A 248 -17.52 -22.21 -7.31
N CYS A 249 -17.79 -21.06 -7.92
CA CYS A 249 -19.03 -20.82 -8.67
C CYS A 249 -19.23 -21.83 -9.81
N LEU A 250 -18.16 -22.18 -10.55
CA LEU A 250 -18.24 -23.20 -11.61
C LEU A 250 -18.60 -24.59 -11.08
N LEU A 251 -18.01 -24.99 -9.94
CA LEU A 251 -18.30 -26.31 -9.32
C LEU A 251 -19.76 -26.45 -8.88
N TYR A 252 -20.43 -25.34 -8.53
CA TYR A 252 -21.84 -25.34 -8.14
C TYR A 252 -22.81 -25.18 -9.30
N THR A 253 -22.33 -24.82 -10.51
CA THR A 253 -23.14 -24.61 -11.70
C THR A 253 -22.99 -25.69 -12.76
N SER A 254 -22.00 -26.58 -12.62
CA SER A 254 -21.80 -27.79 -13.43
C SER A 254 -22.53 -29.00 -12.82
#